data_61416474cc294a70170164ce4c1b21d7
#
_entry.id   61416474cc294a70170164ce4c1b21d7
#
_cell.length_a   1.000
_cell.length_b   1.000
_cell.length_c   1.000
_cell.angle_alpha   90.00
_cell.angle_beta   90.00
_cell.angle_gamma   90.00
#
_symmetry.space_group_name_H-M   'P 1'
#
loop_
_entity.id
_entity.type
_entity.pdbx_description
1 polymer ?
#
loop_
_entity_poly.entity_id
_entity_poly.type
_entity_poly.pdbx_seq_one_letter_code
_entity_poly.pdbx_strand_id
1 'polypeptide(L)'
;MLDLQNPKISFILLSSDRLDDMTSILYAKDYTIIPIQSFYKGQYENSILAFSGVDNDELRKDLIFLLNHFHQECGIIKYRDESIAKKVFRDGQEKPLSIVLYNTDSDNTSYLYNGLSFSFLEQVRYWKPTKIGDFKKGMLVEYLNNNKWYQQIVSDPINEYENIYKLLIKYDKIRVAAK
;
A
#
# COMPACT_ATOMS: atom_id res chain seq x y z
N MET A 1 -16.11 5.26 -9.29
CA MET A 1 -15.23 5.64 -8.17
C MET A 1 -13.96 4.83 -8.23
N LEU A 2 -12.81 5.46 -8.08
CA LEU A 2 -11.53 4.76 -8.08
C LEU A 2 -11.38 3.95 -6.78
N ASP A 3 -11.21 2.66 -6.90
CA ASP A 3 -10.97 1.76 -5.78
C ASP A 3 -9.54 1.21 -5.82
N LEU A 4 -8.68 1.76 -4.99
CA LEU A 4 -7.27 1.38 -4.90
C LEU A 4 -7.06 -0.03 -4.34
N GLN A 5 -8.05 -0.59 -3.68
CA GLN A 5 -8.01 -1.96 -3.17
C GLN A 5 -8.35 -3.00 -4.25
N ASN A 6 -8.94 -2.57 -5.36
CA ASN A 6 -9.28 -3.49 -6.46
C ASN A 6 -8.01 -4.15 -7.00
N PRO A 7 -7.90 -5.49 -6.97
CA PRO A 7 -6.70 -6.18 -7.45
C PRO A 7 -6.41 -5.96 -8.94
N LYS A 8 -7.40 -5.59 -9.73
CA LYS A 8 -7.22 -5.31 -11.16
C LYS A 8 -6.57 -3.95 -11.44
N ILE A 9 -6.54 -3.07 -10.46
CA ILE A 9 -5.89 -1.76 -10.57
C ILE A 9 -4.44 -1.86 -10.13
N SER A 10 -3.53 -1.47 -11.01
CA SER A 10 -2.13 -1.29 -10.70
C SER A 10 -1.77 0.19 -10.68
N PHE A 11 -0.89 0.59 -9.82
CA PHE A 11 -0.46 1.98 -9.72
C PHE A 11 0.95 2.12 -9.15
N ILE A 12 1.52 3.30 -9.36
CA ILE A 12 2.72 3.77 -8.67
C ILE A 12 2.41 5.06 -7.92
N LEU A 13 3.07 5.23 -6.80
CA LEU A 13 3.00 6.41 -5.95
C LEU A 13 4.42 6.90 -5.69
N LEU A 14 4.69 8.14 -6.02
CA LEU A 14 6.01 8.74 -5.81
C LEU A 14 5.92 10.26 -5.65
N SER A 15 6.94 10.83 -5.04
CA SER A 15 7.08 12.26 -4.83
C SER A 15 8.28 12.82 -5.56
N SER A 16 8.27 14.10 -5.81
CA SER A 16 9.41 14.86 -6.34
C SER A 16 9.20 16.35 -6.12
N ASP A 17 10.26 17.08 -5.91
CA ASP A 17 10.29 18.54 -5.98
C ASP A 17 10.23 19.07 -7.43
N ARG A 18 10.42 18.18 -8.41
CA ARG A 18 10.28 18.44 -9.86
C ARG A 18 9.05 17.75 -10.44
N LEU A 19 7.89 17.99 -9.86
CA LEU A 19 6.65 17.27 -10.17
C LEU A 19 6.19 17.48 -11.61
N ASP A 20 6.36 18.68 -12.16
CA ASP A 20 5.98 18.97 -13.54
C ASP A 20 6.79 18.17 -14.57
N ASP A 21 8.08 18.01 -14.35
CA ASP A 21 8.95 17.19 -15.20
C ASP A 21 8.55 15.72 -15.12
N MET A 22 8.31 15.23 -13.93
CA MET A 22 7.86 13.86 -13.70
C MET A 22 6.52 13.57 -14.37
N THR A 23 5.58 14.48 -14.23
CA THR A 23 4.25 14.41 -14.86
C THR A 23 4.37 14.35 -16.37
N SER A 24 5.23 15.17 -16.96
CA SER A 24 5.45 15.19 -18.42
C SER A 24 5.98 13.84 -18.93
N ILE A 25 6.91 13.24 -18.23
CA ILE A 25 7.46 11.90 -18.57
C ILE A 25 6.34 10.84 -18.51
N LEU A 26 5.53 10.86 -17.48
CA LEU A 26 4.45 9.89 -17.31
C LEU A 26 3.33 10.06 -18.34
N TYR A 27 2.96 11.30 -18.68
CA TYR A 27 1.99 11.55 -19.76
C TYR A 27 2.51 11.05 -21.12
N ALA A 28 3.79 11.20 -21.40
CA ALA A 28 4.39 10.68 -22.63
C ALA A 28 4.35 9.14 -22.71
N LYS A 29 4.17 8.47 -21.56
CA LYS A 29 4.00 7.01 -21.44
C LYS A 29 2.54 6.58 -21.24
N ASP A 30 1.59 7.45 -21.51
CA ASP A 30 0.14 7.19 -21.40
C ASP A 30 -0.34 6.85 -19.97
N TYR A 31 0.32 7.37 -18.94
CA TYR A 31 -0.18 7.26 -17.57
C TYR A 31 -1.30 8.28 -17.31
N THR A 32 -2.31 7.82 -16.57
CA THR A 32 -3.28 8.70 -15.92
C THR A 32 -2.71 9.12 -14.56
N ILE A 33 -2.69 10.42 -14.29
CA ILE A 33 -2.02 10.98 -13.13
C ILE A 33 -3.02 11.71 -12.24
N ILE A 34 -2.96 11.43 -10.93
CA ILE A 34 -3.70 12.15 -9.91
C ILE A 34 -2.69 12.81 -8.99
N PRO A 35 -2.61 14.16 -8.95
CA PRO A 35 -1.82 14.84 -7.93
C PRO A 35 -2.39 14.59 -6.55
N ILE A 36 -1.52 14.31 -5.59
CA ILE A 36 -1.90 14.07 -4.20
C ILE A 36 -0.92 14.78 -3.27
N GLN A 37 -1.35 14.96 -2.03
CA GLN A 37 -0.49 15.42 -0.95
C GLN A 37 -0.23 14.24 0.00
N SER A 38 1.03 13.94 0.26
CA SER A 38 1.45 12.89 1.15
C SER A 38 2.06 13.47 2.41
N PHE A 39 1.80 12.82 3.53
CA PHE A 39 2.48 13.10 4.80
C PHE A 39 3.43 11.94 5.09
N TYR A 40 4.72 12.24 5.15
CA TYR A 40 5.78 11.25 5.32
C TYR A 40 6.87 11.78 6.25
N LYS A 41 7.22 10.99 7.27
CA LYS A 41 8.23 11.36 8.27
C LYS A 41 8.05 12.77 8.85
N GLY A 42 6.80 13.14 9.15
CA GLY A 42 6.48 14.43 9.76
C GLY A 42 6.42 15.62 8.80
N GLN A 43 6.51 15.40 7.49
CA GLN A 43 6.48 16.45 6.48
C GLN A 43 5.45 16.15 5.39
N TYR A 44 4.85 17.23 4.87
CA TYR A 44 4.01 17.15 3.68
C TYR A 44 4.88 17.19 2.42
N GLU A 45 4.57 16.31 1.50
CA GLU A 45 5.22 16.21 0.20
C GLU A 45 4.17 16.25 -0.92
N ASN A 46 4.49 16.94 -2.00
CA ASN A 46 3.72 16.82 -3.23
C ASN A 46 4.07 15.50 -3.91
N SER A 47 3.04 14.71 -4.19
CA SER A 47 3.18 13.37 -4.75
C SER A 47 2.21 13.18 -5.91
N ILE A 48 2.42 12.13 -6.65
CA ILE A 48 1.51 11.69 -7.70
C ILE A 48 1.16 10.22 -7.53
N LEU A 49 -0.08 9.92 -7.86
CA LEU A 49 -0.60 8.58 -8.03
C LEU A 49 -0.79 8.37 -9.52
N ALA A 50 -0.12 7.39 -10.10
CA ALA A 50 -0.13 7.17 -11.54
C ALA A 50 -0.58 5.76 -11.89
N PHE A 51 -1.47 5.66 -12.86
CA PHE A 51 -2.08 4.42 -13.34
C PHE A 51 -1.77 4.21 -14.82
N SER A 52 -1.57 2.96 -15.20
CA SER A 52 -1.41 2.60 -16.60
C SER A 52 -1.96 1.21 -16.89
N GLY A 53 -2.24 0.94 -18.16
CA GLY A 53 -2.56 -0.39 -18.64
C GLY A 53 -1.35 -1.28 -18.94
N VAL A 54 -0.12 -0.80 -18.69
CA VAL A 54 1.10 -1.57 -18.91
C VAL A 54 1.15 -2.80 -17.99
N ASP A 55 1.94 -3.80 -18.37
CA ASP A 55 2.14 -4.96 -17.52
C ASP A 55 2.97 -4.62 -16.27
N ASN A 56 3.01 -5.56 -15.32
CA ASN A 56 3.68 -5.35 -14.04
C ASN A 56 5.19 -5.11 -14.17
N ASP A 57 5.85 -5.78 -15.10
CA ASP A 57 7.29 -5.61 -15.34
C ASP A 57 7.60 -4.21 -15.89
N GLU A 58 6.80 -3.71 -16.80
CA GLU A 58 6.96 -2.36 -17.35
C GLU A 58 6.66 -1.31 -16.30
N LEU A 59 5.60 -1.50 -15.51
CA LEU A 59 5.25 -0.60 -14.39
C LEU A 59 6.42 -0.46 -13.40
N ARG A 60 7.05 -1.58 -13.07
CA ARG A 60 8.23 -1.62 -12.18
C ARG A 60 9.43 -0.90 -12.78
N LYS A 61 9.72 -1.14 -14.05
CA LYS A 61 10.82 -0.47 -14.78
C LYS A 61 10.61 1.05 -14.82
N ASP A 62 9.41 1.49 -15.10
CA ASP A 62 9.06 2.90 -15.14
C ASP A 62 9.26 3.56 -13.76
N LEU A 63 8.81 2.90 -12.69
CA LEU A 63 9.03 3.41 -11.33
C LEU A 63 10.52 3.53 -11.01
N ILE A 64 11.30 2.50 -11.24
CA ILE A 64 12.76 2.51 -10.95
C ILE A 64 13.46 3.58 -11.77
N PHE A 65 13.11 3.74 -13.04
CA PHE A 65 13.62 4.81 -13.88
C PHE A 65 13.35 6.19 -13.28
N LEU A 66 12.11 6.44 -12.85
CA LEU A 66 11.72 7.73 -12.26
C LEU A 66 12.44 7.99 -10.93
N LEU A 67 12.56 6.96 -10.08
CA LEU A 67 13.29 7.08 -8.81
C LEU A 67 14.75 7.48 -9.02
N ASN A 68 15.41 6.89 -10.01
CA ASN A 68 16.80 7.23 -10.34
C ASN A 68 16.91 8.60 -11.00
N HIS A 69 16.02 8.92 -11.93
CA HIS A 69 16.04 10.18 -12.66
C HIS A 69 15.80 11.40 -11.75
N PHE A 70 14.90 11.26 -10.78
CA PHE A 70 14.53 12.32 -9.83
C PHE A 70 15.22 12.19 -8.46
N HIS A 71 16.18 11.31 -8.32
CA HIS A 71 16.96 11.08 -7.10
C HIS A 71 16.09 10.80 -5.86
N GLN A 72 14.99 10.09 -6.04
CA GLN A 72 14.13 9.65 -4.96
C GLN A 72 14.63 8.33 -4.37
N GLU A 73 14.55 8.18 -3.06
CA GLU A 73 15.00 6.97 -2.37
C GLU A 73 14.13 5.76 -2.71
N CYS A 74 12.81 5.96 -2.68
CA CYS A 74 11.83 4.90 -2.90
C CYS A 74 10.51 5.45 -3.42
N GLY A 75 9.68 4.56 -3.93
CA GLY A 75 8.29 4.79 -4.27
C GLY A 75 7.45 3.59 -3.86
N ILE A 76 6.14 3.68 -4.08
CA ILE A 76 5.21 2.59 -3.79
C ILE A 76 4.66 2.08 -5.10
N ILE A 77 4.52 0.76 -5.21
CA ILE A 77 3.92 0.08 -6.35
C ILE A 77 2.85 -0.91 -5.86
N LYS A 78 1.76 -0.96 -6.56
CA LYS A 78 0.80 -2.06 -6.44
C LYS A 78 0.66 -2.71 -7.81
N TYR A 79 1.02 -3.97 -7.89
CA TYR A 79 0.92 -4.75 -9.11
C TYR A 79 -0.52 -5.19 -9.39
N ARG A 80 -0.85 -5.38 -10.65
CA ARG A 80 -2.11 -5.99 -11.07
C ARG A 80 -2.17 -7.42 -10.57
N ASP A 81 -3.35 -7.81 -10.10
CA ASP A 81 -3.65 -9.12 -9.51
C ASP A 81 -2.97 -9.38 -8.16
N GLU A 82 -2.37 -8.35 -7.57
CA GLU A 82 -1.89 -8.37 -6.19
C GLU A 82 -2.72 -7.45 -5.30
N SER A 83 -2.90 -7.84 -4.04
CA SER A 83 -3.64 -7.04 -3.06
C SER A 83 -2.73 -6.12 -2.24
N ILE A 84 -1.47 -6.49 -2.09
CA ILE A 84 -0.50 -5.81 -1.24
C ILE A 84 0.35 -4.86 -2.07
N ALA A 85 0.44 -3.61 -1.61
CA ALA A 85 1.41 -2.66 -2.14
C ALA A 85 2.82 -2.97 -1.61
N LYS A 86 3.81 -2.54 -2.34
CA LYS A 86 5.22 -2.74 -2.01
C LYS A 86 5.98 -1.41 -2.10
N LYS A 87 6.96 -1.24 -1.23
CA LYS A 87 7.95 -0.18 -1.33
C LYS A 87 9.07 -0.65 -2.26
N VAL A 88 9.38 0.13 -3.28
CA VAL A 88 10.44 -0.15 -4.25
C VAL A 88 11.54 0.88 -4.10
N PHE A 89 12.77 0.44 -3.99
CA PHE A 89 13.95 1.29 -3.87
C PHE A 89 14.64 1.46 -5.22
N ARG A 90 15.48 2.49 -5.34
CA ARG A 90 16.23 2.79 -6.59
C ARG A 90 17.06 1.62 -7.11
N ASP A 91 17.58 0.78 -6.22
CA ASP A 91 18.37 -0.41 -6.55
C ASP A 91 17.50 -1.61 -6.98
N GLY A 92 16.20 -1.46 -7.00
CA GLY A 92 15.25 -2.50 -7.37
C GLY A 92 14.82 -3.42 -6.24
N GLN A 93 15.31 -3.22 -5.01
CA GLN A 93 14.80 -3.97 -3.86
C GLN A 93 13.35 -3.63 -3.58
N GLU A 94 12.58 -4.62 -3.16
CA GLU A 94 11.17 -4.47 -2.80
C GLU A 94 10.94 -4.93 -1.37
N LYS A 95 10.10 -4.17 -0.65
CA LYS A 95 9.59 -4.55 0.67
C LYS A 95 8.07 -4.54 0.67
N PRO A 96 7.41 -5.61 1.14
CA PRO A 96 5.96 -5.61 1.23
C PRO A 96 5.50 -4.56 2.25
N LEU A 97 4.42 -3.89 1.92
CA LEU A 97 3.69 -3.00 2.81
C LEU A 97 2.41 -3.71 3.27
N SER A 98 1.28 -3.16 2.92
CA SER A 98 -0.04 -3.69 3.24
C SER A 98 -0.98 -3.52 2.06
N ILE A 99 -2.21 -3.92 2.24
CA ILE A 99 -3.30 -3.40 1.40
C ILE A 99 -3.40 -1.89 1.57
N VAL A 100 -4.06 -1.24 0.64
CA VAL A 100 -4.44 0.18 0.78
C VAL A 100 -5.43 0.31 1.94
N LEU A 101 -5.13 1.18 2.89
CA LEU A 101 -5.97 1.49 4.03
C LEU A 101 -6.62 2.85 3.83
N TYR A 102 -7.95 2.91 3.90
CA TYR A 102 -8.66 4.17 3.79
C TYR A 102 -8.98 4.76 5.17
N ASN A 103 -8.94 6.10 5.26
CA ASN A 103 -9.36 6.87 6.44
C ASN A 103 -8.72 6.40 7.76
N THR A 104 -7.45 6.03 7.72
CA THR A 104 -6.69 5.65 8.92
C THR A 104 -5.75 6.77 9.34
N ASP A 105 -5.67 6.99 10.65
CA ASP A 105 -4.63 7.86 11.23
C ASP A 105 -3.29 7.10 11.20
N SER A 106 -2.41 7.55 10.36
CA SER A 106 -1.08 6.96 10.18
C SER A 106 -0.06 8.06 9.96
N ASP A 107 1.17 7.81 10.38
CA ASP A 107 2.29 8.73 10.13
C ASP A 107 2.65 8.84 8.63
N ASN A 108 2.09 7.97 7.79
CA ASN A 108 2.30 7.93 6.35
C ASN A 108 0.95 7.91 5.64
N THR A 109 0.32 9.07 5.51
CA THR A 109 -1.01 9.20 4.90
C THR A 109 -0.94 10.04 3.63
N SER A 110 -1.65 9.61 2.61
CA SER A 110 -1.82 10.34 1.36
C SER A 110 -3.26 10.85 1.25
N TYR A 111 -3.42 12.06 0.77
CA TYR A 111 -4.71 12.72 0.65
C TYR A 111 -5.04 12.98 -0.81
N LEU A 112 -6.16 12.45 -1.26
CA LEU A 112 -6.76 12.82 -2.52
C LEU A 112 -7.49 14.17 -2.40
N TYR A 113 -7.59 14.87 -3.50
CA TYR A 113 -8.20 16.20 -3.54
C TYR A 113 -9.68 16.24 -3.09
N ASN A 114 -10.39 15.11 -3.11
CA ASN A 114 -11.77 14.97 -2.63
C ASN A 114 -11.87 14.70 -1.12
N GLY A 115 -10.78 14.80 -0.38
CA GLY A 115 -10.74 14.54 1.05
C GLY A 115 -10.58 13.07 1.44
N LEU A 116 -10.58 12.14 0.49
CA LEU A 116 -10.29 10.73 0.78
C LEU A 116 -8.80 10.58 1.15
N SER A 117 -8.53 9.97 2.28
CA SER A 117 -7.18 9.62 2.69
C SER A 117 -6.92 8.13 2.56
N PHE A 118 -5.69 7.78 2.26
CA PHE A 118 -5.25 6.39 2.26
C PHE A 118 -3.81 6.29 2.77
N SER A 119 -3.46 5.14 3.28
CA SER A 119 -2.14 4.87 3.84
C SER A 119 -1.74 3.42 3.65
N PHE A 120 -0.49 3.13 3.99
CA PHE A 120 0.09 1.79 3.99
C PHE A 120 0.79 1.54 5.31
N LEU A 121 0.68 0.32 5.83
CA LEU A 121 1.46 -0.11 6.98
C LEU A 121 2.78 -0.71 6.51
N GLU A 122 3.87 -0.29 7.12
CA GLU A 122 5.15 -0.98 6.96
C GLU A 122 5.11 -2.29 7.76
N GLN A 123 5.26 -3.40 7.05
CA GLN A 123 5.29 -4.71 7.68
C GLN A 123 6.71 -5.07 8.07
N VAL A 124 6.97 -5.05 9.35
CA VAL A 124 8.29 -5.39 9.88
C VAL A 124 8.37 -6.85 10.31
N ARG A 125 7.27 -7.41 10.82
CA ARG A 125 7.20 -8.78 11.32
C ARG A 125 5.81 -9.36 11.18
N TYR A 126 5.76 -10.68 10.98
CA TYR A 126 4.56 -11.47 11.15
C TYR A 126 4.66 -12.34 12.38
N TRP A 127 3.56 -12.50 13.10
CA TRP A 127 3.47 -13.35 14.28
C TRP A 127 2.05 -13.91 14.41
N LYS A 128 1.94 -15.04 15.10
CA LYS A 128 0.65 -15.68 15.32
C LYS A 128 0.04 -15.14 16.62
N PRO A 129 -1.15 -14.50 16.57
CA PRO A 129 -1.83 -14.04 17.77
C PRO A 129 -2.38 -15.24 18.55
N THR A 130 -2.39 -15.14 19.87
CA THR A 130 -2.87 -16.19 20.77
C THR A 130 -3.95 -15.74 21.75
N LYS A 131 -4.13 -14.43 21.90
CA LYS A 131 -5.09 -13.84 22.84
C LYS A 131 -5.66 -12.53 22.28
N ILE A 132 -6.78 -12.07 22.84
CA ILE A 132 -7.47 -10.84 22.42
C ILE A 132 -6.58 -9.60 22.49
N GLY A 133 -5.74 -9.48 23.53
CA GLY A 133 -4.84 -8.34 23.70
C GLY A 133 -3.76 -8.20 22.62
N ASP A 134 -3.59 -9.25 21.80
CA ASP A 134 -2.69 -9.23 20.64
C ASP A 134 -3.25 -8.44 19.47
N PHE A 135 -4.56 -8.19 19.45
CA PHE A 135 -5.24 -7.45 18.38
C PHE A 135 -5.47 -6.00 18.79
N LYS A 136 -5.04 -5.07 17.93
CA LYS A 136 -5.25 -3.64 18.12
C LYS A 136 -5.91 -3.05 16.89
N LYS A 137 -6.64 -1.96 17.08
CA LYS A 137 -7.26 -1.22 15.97
C LYS A 137 -6.21 -0.85 14.92
N GLY A 138 -6.52 -1.11 13.68
CA GLY A 138 -5.66 -0.83 12.52
C GLY A 138 -4.64 -1.94 12.20
N MET A 139 -4.58 -3.02 12.97
CA MET A 139 -3.75 -4.16 12.63
C MET A 139 -4.28 -4.89 11.41
N LEU A 140 -3.35 -5.34 10.58
CA LEU A 140 -3.64 -6.19 9.44
C LEU A 140 -3.52 -7.66 9.85
N VAL A 141 -4.62 -8.39 9.74
CA VAL A 141 -4.67 -9.85 9.91
C VAL A 141 -4.70 -10.49 8.54
N GLU A 142 -3.79 -11.42 8.31
CA GLU A 142 -3.76 -12.23 7.09
C GLU A 142 -4.01 -13.69 7.43
N TYR A 143 -4.80 -14.37 6.60
CA TYR A 143 -5.05 -15.80 6.74
C TYR A 143 -5.02 -16.51 5.40
N LEU A 144 -4.53 -17.74 5.40
CA LEU A 144 -4.41 -18.57 4.22
C LEU A 144 -5.63 -19.48 4.09
N ASN A 145 -6.35 -19.35 2.98
CA ASN A 145 -7.49 -20.19 2.63
C ASN A 145 -7.37 -20.63 1.17
N ASN A 146 -7.40 -21.93 0.91
CA ASN A 146 -7.26 -22.51 -0.43
C ASN A 146 -6.03 -21.98 -1.19
N ASN A 147 -4.88 -21.93 -0.51
CA ASN A 147 -3.62 -21.42 -1.05
C ASN A 147 -3.62 -19.95 -1.47
N LYS A 148 -4.60 -19.18 -1.00
CA LYS A 148 -4.72 -17.74 -1.23
C LYS A 148 -4.74 -16.99 0.11
N TRP A 149 -3.92 -15.95 0.21
CA TRP A 149 -3.92 -15.06 1.36
C TRP A 149 -5.05 -14.05 1.28
N TYR A 150 -5.84 -13.99 2.33
CA TYR A 150 -6.87 -13.00 2.56
C TYR A 150 -6.45 -12.05 3.66
N GLN A 151 -6.94 -10.83 3.61
CA GLN A 151 -6.55 -9.77 4.53
C GLN A 151 -7.77 -9.15 5.17
N GLN A 152 -7.66 -8.80 6.44
CA GLN A 152 -8.68 -8.08 7.20
C GLN A 152 -8.01 -7.08 8.13
N ILE A 153 -8.54 -5.86 8.17
CA ILE A 153 -8.11 -4.84 9.13
C ILE A 153 -8.98 -4.92 10.35
N VAL A 154 -8.36 -4.91 11.52
CA VAL A 154 -9.07 -4.88 12.80
C VAL A 154 -9.57 -3.45 13.02
N SER A 155 -10.88 -3.24 12.92
CA SER A 155 -11.53 -1.95 13.16
C SER A 155 -11.99 -1.79 14.61
N ASP A 156 -12.50 -2.84 15.21
CA ASP A 156 -12.93 -2.87 16.60
C ASP A 156 -12.51 -4.20 17.26
N PRO A 157 -11.36 -4.23 17.95
CA PRO A 157 -10.82 -5.48 18.50
C PRO A 157 -11.74 -6.15 19.52
N ILE A 158 -12.53 -5.40 20.25
CA ILE A 158 -13.42 -5.94 21.28
C ILE A 158 -14.63 -6.63 20.65
N ASN A 159 -15.29 -5.94 19.72
CA ASN A 159 -16.51 -6.47 19.08
C ASN A 159 -16.20 -7.49 17.98
N GLU A 160 -15.02 -7.41 17.36
CA GLU A 160 -14.60 -8.36 16.32
C GLU A 160 -13.89 -9.60 16.87
N TYR A 161 -13.63 -9.65 18.16
CA TYR A 161 -12.84 -10.74 18.79
C TYR A 161 -13.35 -12.13 18.43
N GLU A 162 -14.65 -12.36 18.51
CA GLU A 162 -15.21 -13.68 18.18
C GLU A 162 -14.95 -14.07 16.71
N ASN A 163 -15.06 -13.12 15.80
CA ASN A 163 -14.80 -13.36 14.39
C ASN A 163 -13.32 -13.64 14.14
N ILE A 164 -12.43 -12.88 14.77
CA ILE A 164 -10.99 -13.08 14.70
C ILE A 164 -10.62 -14.43 15.31
N TYR A 165 -11.21 -14.78 16.45
CA TYR A 165 -10.98 -16.06 17.12
C TYR A 165 -11.42 -17.26 16.25
N LYS A 166 -12.55 -17.12 15.55
CA LYS A 166 -13.01 -18.15 14.59
C LYS A 166 -12.03 -18.32 13.44
N LEU A 167 -11.42 -17.23 12.96
CA LEU A 167 -10.34 -17.30 11.96
C LEU A 167 -9.11 -18.03 12.49
N LEU A 168 -8.71 -17.78 13.75
CA LEU A 168 -7.60 -18.47 14.40
C LEU A 168 -7.79 -19.98 14.51
N ILE A 169 -9.02 -20.42 14.79
CA ILE A 169 -9.35 -21.83 14.88
C ILE A 169 -9.44 -22.49 13.50
N LYS A 170 -10.01 -21.78 12.54
CA LYS A 170 -10.32 -22.30 11.20
C LYS A 170 -9.09 -22.42 10.31
N TYR A 171 -8.15 -21.47 10.44
CA TYR A 171 -7.00 -21.37 9.53
C TYR A 171 -5.69 -21.63 10.28
N ASP A 172 -4.96 -22.66 9.86
CA ASP A 172 -3.64 -23.00 10.44
C ASP A 172 -2.58 -21.94 10.16
N LYS A 173 -2.72 -21.22 9.05
CA LYS A 173 -1.82 -20.14 8.66
C LYS A 173 -2.52 -18.82 8.77
N ILE A 174 -2.36 -18.18 9.89
CA ILE A 174 -2.77 -16.81 10.19
C ILE A 174 -1.58 -16.04 10.71
N ARG A 175 -1.47 -14.79 10.29
CA ARG A 175 -0.39 -13.90 10.73
C ARG A 175 -0.90 -12.49 10.89
N VAL A 176 -0.25 -11.72 11.74
CA VAL A 176 -0.55 -10.32 11.97
C VAL A 176 0.69 -9.50 11.66
N ALA A 177 0.50 -8.41 10.94
CA ALA A 177 1.56 -7.44 10.73
C ALA A 177 1.81 -6.68 12.02
N ALA A 178 3.05 -6.73 12.53
CA ALA A 178 3.47 -5.94 13.67
C ALA A 178 3.75 -4.50 13.23
N LYS A 179 3.33 -3.55 14.06
CA LYS A 179 3.75 -2.16 13.91
C LYS A 179 5.20 -1.98 14.32
#